data_c29d351d61e0c901bdba771a7d64ea7e
#
_entry.id   c29d351d61e0c901bdba771a7d64ea7e
#
_cell.length_a   1.000
_cell.length_b   1.000
_cell.length_c   1.000
_cell.angle_alpha   90.00
_cell.angle_beta   90.00
_cell.angle_gamma   90.00
#
_symmetry.space_group_name_H-M   'P 1'
#
loop_
_entity.id
_entity.type
_entity.pdbx_description
1 polymer ?
#
loop_
_entity_poly.entity_id
_entity_poly.type
_entity_poly.pdbx_seq_one_letter_code
_entity_poly.pdbx_strand_id
1 'polypeptide(L)'
;HSIMNMFYRILGTYSLINDSVKLEKNRDNNTYVLGVHPHGLFPFGSVGSLALPNNLNYIEETTPILNSNYLKSGIASFCFYIPIIREIYLWLGAVDCSKPILKNLLLEGNSVAVFVGGAQEAQYSGIGSTKLILKNRDGIFKLALETGSSLIPVYTFGNNNIYNSLSCDLFGILDNFKKITGLWLPRGYFLPMRHNFVSVIGKPITVEKINKDDDLDNRIAEIKHEYMFNLTELFDKYKYLDPYCINKSIEYI
;
A
#
# COMPACT_ATOMS: atom_id res chain seq x y z
N HIS A 1 -7.70 -15.84 -12.85
CA HIS A 1 -6.93 -14.68 -13.36
C HIS A 1 -7.70 -13.88 -14.44
N SER A 2 -8.38 -14.54 -15.41
CA SER A 2 -9.04 -13.84 -16.54
C SER A 2 -10.16 -12.87 -16.09
N ILE A 3 -11.03 -13.26 -15.16
CA ILE A 3 -12.12 -12.42 -14.65
C ILE A 3 -11.59 -11.21 -13.86
N MET A 4 -10.60 -11.42 -13.03
CA MET A 4 -9.96 -10.34 -12.28
C MET A 4 -9.27 -9.34 -13.21
N ASN A 5 -8.57 -9.83 -14.23
CA ASN A 5 -7.96 -8.98 -15.24
C ASN A 5 -8.98 -8.13 -15.98
N MET A 6 -10.15 -8.71 -16.32
CA MET A 6 -11.24 -7.99 -16.93
C MET A 6 -11.81 -6.91 -15.99
N PHE A 7 -12.01 -7.24 -14.71
CA PHE A 7 -12.50 -6.28 -13.71
C PHE A 7 -11.54 -5.09 -13.55
N TYR A 8 -10.23 -5.35 -13.42
CA TYR A 8 -9.25 -4.27 -13.28
C TYR A 8 -9.14 -3.41 -14.54
N ARG A 9 -9.28 -3.98 -15.75
CA ARG A 9 -9.31 -3.19 -16.99
C ARG A 9 -10.51 -2.25 -17.08
N ILE A 10 -11.63 -2.60 -16.45
CA ILE A 10 -12.81 -1.72 -16.36
C ILE A 10 -12.50 -0.51 -15.48
N LEU A 11 -11.79 -0.71 -14.38
CA LEU A 11 -11.44 0.34 -13.42
C LEU A 11 -10.42 1.34 -13.97
N GLY A 12 -9.55 0.93 -14.91
CA GLY A 12 -8.59 1.85 -15.49
C GLY A 12 -7.35 1.20 -16.08
N THR A 13 -6.32 2.02 -16.24
CA THR A 13 -4.97 1.58 -16.64
C THR A 13 -4.07 1.54 -15.43
N TYR A 14 -3.14 0.60 -15.42
CA TYR A 14 -2.19 0.40 -14.33
C TYR A 14 -0.78 0.52 -14.88
N SER A 15 0.02 1.33 -14.26
CA SER A 15 1.43 1.51 -14.60
C SER A 15 2.29 1.36 -13.35
N LEU A 16 3.48 0.87 -13.54
CA LEU A 16 4.47 0.73 -12.48
C LEU A 16 5.76 1.41 -12.89
N ILE A 17 6.24 2.29 -12.02
CA ILE A 17 7.55 2.94 -12.16
C ILE A 17 8.42 2.44 -11.01
N ASN A 18 9.64 2.01 -11.34
CA ASN A 18 10.64 1.67 -10.37
C ASN A 18 11.70 2.77 -10.30
N ASP A 19 11.67 3.58 -9.25
CA ASP A 19 12.67 4.63 -8.99
C ASP A 19 13.88 4.10 -8.20
N SER A 20 13.88 2.81 -7.88
CA SER A 20 14.99 2.15 -7.21
C SER A 20 15.99 1.58 -8.21
N VAL A 21 17.24 1.48 -7.82
CA VAL A 21 18.22 0.58 -8.44
C VAL A 21 17.61 -0.84 -8.36
N LYS A 22 17.76 -1.65 -9.43
CA LYS A 22 17.20 -3.01 -9.55
C LYS A 22 17.06 -3.71 -8.19
N LEU A 23 15.82 -3.88 -7.76
CA LEU A 23 15.52 -4.71 -6.59
C LEU A 23 15.75 -6.16 -7.02
N GLU A 24 16.96 -6.63 -6.90
CA GLU A 24 17.28 -8.01 -7.22
C GLU A 24 16.71 -8.91 -6.12
N LYS A 25 16.17 -10.07 -6.55
CA LYS A 25 15.99 -11.18 -5.61
C LYS A 25 17.38 -11.52 -5.12
N ASN A 26 17.67 -11.12 -3.90
CA ASN A 26 19.02 -11.18 -3.43
C ASN A 26 19.49 -12.63 -3.32
N ARG A 27 20.67 -12.87 -3.84
CA ARG A 27 21.46 -14.05 -3.51
C ARG A 27 21.77 -14.13 -2.01
N ASP A 28 21.54 -13.03 -1.26
CA ASP A 28 21.90 -12.85 0.16
C ASP A 28 20.69 -12.78 1.11
N ASN A 29 19.53 -13.39 0.80
CA ASN A 29 18.35 -13.42 1.68
C ASN A 29 17.72 -12.04 2.05
N ASN A 30 17.95 -10.97 1.30
CA ASN A 30 17.32 -9.69 1.60
C ASN A 30 15.81 -9.75 1.35
N THR A 31 15.05 -9.49 2.37
CA THR A 31 13.60 -9.36 2.34
C THR A 31 13.19 -7.90 2.44
N TYR A 32 12.02 -7.58 1.92
CA TYR A 32 11.54 -6.20 1.86
C TYR A 32 10.15 -6.07 2.46
N VAL A 33 9.96 -4.97 3.17
CA VAL A 33 8.64 -4.50 3.62
C VAL A 33 8.27 -3.29 2.79
N LEU A 34 7.34 -3.46 1.85
CA LEU A 34 6.83 -2.37 1.02
C LEU A 34 5.69 -1.67 1.78
N GLY A 35 5.90 -0.41 2.14
CA GLY A 35 4.84 0.43 2.69
C GLY A 35 4.09 1.12 1.57
N VAL A 36 2.83 0.76 1.38
CA VAL A 36 2.00 1.21 0.25
C VAL A 36 1.10 2.36 0.67
N HIS A 37 1.13 3.44 -0.11
CA HIS A 37 0.39 4.68 0.12
C HIS A 37 -0.24 5.22 -1.17
N PRO A 38 -1.38 5.93 -1.08
CA PRO A 38 -2.34 5.88 0.03
C PRO A 38 -3.15 4.58 0.00
N HIS A 39 -3.80 4.24 1.12
CA HIS A 39 -4.79 3.14 1.13
C HIS A 39 -5.99 3.48 0.23
N GLY A 40 -6.41 4.76 0.23
CA GLY A 40 -7.64 5.16 -0.41
C GLY A 40 -8.87 4.58 0.29
N LEU A 41 -10.04 4.69 -0.32
CA LEU A 41 -11.24 3.99 0.16
C LEU A 41 -11.09 2.47 -0.05
N PHE A 42 -10.66 2.09 -1.25
CA PHE A 42 -10.23 0.73 -1.60
C PHE A 42 -8.92 0.80 -2.38
N PRO A 43 -7.94 -0.05 -2.09
CA PRO A 43 -6.60 0.03 -2.67
C PRO A 43 -6.51 -0.59 -4.07
N PHE A 44 -7.50 -0.35 -4.94
CA PHE A 44 -7.57 -0.98 -6.27
C PHE A 44 -6.36 -0.67 -7.14
N GLY A 45 -5.89 0.58 -7.13
CA GLY A 45 -4.75 0.99 -7.93
C GLY A 45 -3.47 0.26 -7.51
N SER A 46 -3.19 0.23 -6.22
CA SER A 46 -2.01 -0.43 -5.67
C SER A 46 -2.07 -1.95 -5.84
N VAL A 47 -3.22 -2.56 -5.56
CA VAL A 47 -3.40 -4.02 -5.75
C VAL A 47 -3.28 -4.39 -7.22
N GLY A 48 -3.89 -3.61 -8.12
CA GLY A 48 -3.78 -3.83 -9.56
C GLY A 48 -2.34 -3.75 -10.07
N SER A 49 -1.57 -2.78 -9.56
CA SER A 49 -0.18 -2.58 -9.96
C SER A 49 0.78 -3.60 -9.37
N LEU A 50 0.57 -4.01 -8.11
CA LEU A 50 1.54 -4.86 -7.39
C LEU A 50 1.20 -6.36 -7.48
N ALA A 51 -0.10 -6.73 -7.55
CA ALA A 51 -0.53 -8.12 -7.53
C ALA A 51 -0.87 -8.72 -8.91
N LEU A 52 -1.01 -7.88 -9.95
CA LEU A 52 -1.40 -8.32 -11.30
C LEU A 52 -0.37 -7.91 -12.36
N PRO A 53 0.85 -8.42 -12.32
CA PRO A 53 1.95 -8.00 -13.20
C PRO A 53 1.64 -8.15 -14.70
N ASN A 54 0.76 -9.09 -15.09
CA ASN A 54 0.40 -9.32 -16.50
C ASN A 54 -0.50 -8.24 -17.12
N ASN A 55 -0.98 -7.27 -16.34
CA ASN A 55 -1.85 -6.18 -16.81
C ASN A 55 -1.16 -4.84 -16.89
N LEU A 56 0.12 -4.81 -16.57
CA LEU A 56 0.88 -3.57 -16.43
C LEU A 56 1.42 -3.10 -17.77
N ASN A 57 1.24 -1.81 -18.05
CA ASN A 57 2.12 -1.10 -18.94
C ASN A 57 3.39 -0.79 -18.11
N TYR A 58 4.40 -1.65 -18.21
CA TYR A 58 5.69 -1.38 -17.59
C TYR A 58 6.33 -0.18 -18.28
N ILE A 59 6.65 0.85 -17.50
CA ILE A 59 7.37 2.02 -17.99
C ILE A 59 8.88 1.77 -17.93
N GLU A 60 9.33 0.84 -17.09
CA GLU A 60 10.73 0.41 -16.97
C GLU A 60 10.84 -1.08 -16.60
N GLU A 61 12.03 -1.67 -16.79
CA GLU A 61 12.31 -3.11 -16.56
C GLU A 61 11.85 -3.58 -15.18
N THR A 62 11.09 -4.67 -15.17
CA THR A 62 10.49 -5.26 -13.98
C THR A 62 11.51 -5.73 -12.98
N THR A 63 11.25 -5.43 -11.73
CA THR A 63 12.01 -6.01 -10.63
C THR A 63 11.55 -7.44 -10.34
N PRO A 64 12.46 -8.40 -10.17
CA PRO A 64 12.13 -9.80 -9.84
C PRO A 64 11.28 -9.98 -8.58
N ILE A 65 11.30 -9.00 -7.65
CA ILE A 65 10.53 -9.02 -6.39
C ILE A 65 9.03 -8.94 -6.62
N LEU A 66 8.59 -8.26 -7.68
CA LEU A 66 7.17 -8.15 -8.03
C LEU A 66 6.63 -9.42 -8.69
N ASN A 67 7.49 -10.39 -8.95
CA ASN A 67 7.03 -11.70 -9.38
C ASN A 67 6.23 -12.33 -8.22
N SER A 68 4.94 -12.62 -8.45
CA SER A 68 3.91 -12.96 -7.47
C SER A 68 4.26 -14.05 -6.45
N ASN A 69 5.33 -14.81 -6.71
CA ASN A 69 5.75 -15.90 -5.82
C ASN A 69 6.49 -15.41 -4.56
N TYR A 70 7.03 -14.18 -4.56
CA TYR A 70 7.86 -13.68 -3.46
C TYR A 70 7.30 -12.45 -2.76
N LEU A 71 6.38 -11.70 -3.40
CA LEU A 71 5.70 -10.58 -2.77
C LEU A 71 4.31 -10.99 -2.31
N LYS A 72 4.04 -10.88 -1.01
CA LYS A 72 2.74 -11.16 -0.41
C LYS A 72 2.08 -9.86 0.04
N SER A 73 0.84 -9.63 -0.39
CA SER A 73 0.08 -8.44 0.03
C SER A 73 -0.63 -8.71 1.35
N GLY A 74 -0.27 -7.97 2.39
CA GLY A 74 -0.92 -8.04 3.70
C GLY A 74 -2.27 -7.31 3.70
N ILE A 75 -3.33 -8.01 4.06
CA ILE A 75 -4.70 -7.49 4.14
C ILE A 75 -5.25 -7.70 5.55
N ALA A 76 -6.11 -6.81 6.00
CA ALA A 76 -6.69 -6.87 7.34
C ALA A 76 -7.43 -8.20 7.60
N SER A 77 -7.17 -8.81 8.73
CA SER A 77 -7.67 -10.15 9.12
C SER A 77 -9.17 -10.30 8.95
N PHE A 78 -9.96 -9.25 9.26
CA PHE A 78 -11.42 -9.31 9.14
C PHE A 78 -11.90 -9.57 7.70
N CYS A 79 -11.14 -9.17 6.67
CA CYS A 79 -11.50 -9.42 5.27
C CYS A 79 -11.58 -10.92 4.94
N PHE A 80 -10.83 -11.75 5.68
CA PHE A 80 -10.85 -13.19 5.51
C PHE A 80 -12.06 -13.87 6.17
N TYR A 81 -12.86 -13.15 6.95
CA TYR A 81 -14.12 -13.66 7.52
C TYR A 81 -15.33 -13.34 6.66
N ILE A 82 -15.19 -12.50 5.63
CA ILE A 82 -16.29 -12.12 4.74
C ILE A 82 -16.32 -13.08 3.54
N PRO A 83 -17.39 -13.90 3.38
CA PRO A 83 -17.54 -14.77 2.20
C PRO A 83 -17.41 -13.97 0.91
N ILE A 84 -16.91 -14.60 -0.16
CA ILE A 84 -16.64 -14.00 -1.47
C ILE A 84 -15.41 -13.06 -1.44
N ILE A 85 -15.35 -12.08 -0.52
CA ILE A 85 -14.20 -11.17 -0.37
C ILE A 85 -12.95 -11.96 -0.01
N ARG A 86 -13.06 -12.89 0.93
CA ARG A 86 -11.99 -13.83 1.29
C ARG A 86 -11.43 -14.54 0.05
N GLU A 87 -12.31 -15.12 -0.78
CA GLU A 87 -11.87 -15.87 -1.95
C GLU A 87 -11.15 -14.99 -2.97
N ILE A 88 -11.65 -13.77 -3.20
CA ILE A 88 -11.00 -12.80 -4.09
C ILE A 88 -9.58 -12.49 -3.60
N TYR A 89 -9.41 -12.19 -2.31
CA TYR A 89 -8.08 -11.89 -1.75
C TYR A 89 -7.14 -13.09 -1.78
N LEU A 90 -7.63 -14.29 -1.50
CA LEU A 90 -6.83 -15.51 -1.63
C LEU A 90 -6.37 -15.75 -3.07
N TRP A 91 -7.24 -15.51 -4.05
CA TRP A 91 -6.87 -15.60 -5.47
C TRP A 91 -5.83 -14.57 -5.90
N LEU A 92 -5.79 -13.42 -5.23
CA LEU A 92 -4.77 -12.38 -5.42
C LEU A 92 -3.47 -12.68 -4.67
N GLY A 93 -3.39 -13.79 -3.95
CA GLY A 93 -2.22 -14.17 -3.15
C GLY A 93 -2.05 -13.34 -1.88
N ALA A 94 -3.15 -12.73 -1.40
CA ALA A 94 -3.13 -11.94 -0.17
C ALA A 94 -2.98 -12.84 1.07
N VAL A 95 -2.36 -12.26 2.09
CA VAL A 95 -2.14 -12.89 3.40
C VAL A 95 -2.68 -11.99 4.51
N ASP A 96 -2.93 -12.57 5.67
CA ASP A 96 -3.29 -11.80 6.86
C ASP A 96 -2.14 -10.88 7.27
N CYS A 97 -2.43 -9.58 7.48
CA CYS A 97 -1.44 -8.57 7.85
C CYS A 97 -1.10 -8.57 9.35
N SER A 98 -1.49 -9.59 10.11
CA SER A 98 -1.08 -9.72 11.50
C SER A 98 0.44 -9.90 11.61
N LYS A 99 1.02 -9.25 12.63
CA LYS A 99 2.48 -9.23 12.82
C LYS A 99 3.14 -10.62 12.81
N PRO A 100 2.59 -11.66 13.47
CA PRO A 100 3.20 -13.00 13.45
C PRO A 100 3.30 -13.60 12.05
N ILE A 101 2.26 -13.44 11.24
CA ILE A 101 2.22 -13.97 9.86
C ILE A 101 3.22 -13.25 8.98
N LEU A 102 3.22 -11.91 8.98
CA LEU A 102 4.16 -11.12 8.19
C LEU A 102 5.61 -11.39 8.60
N LYS A 103 5.88 -11.52 9.91
CA LYS A 103 7.21 -11.82 10.42
C LYS A 103 7.71 -13.19 9.93
N ASN A 104 6.87 -14.22 10.00
CA ASN A 104 7.23 -15.56 9.51
C ASN A 104 7.54 -15.55 8.02
N LEU A 105 6.71 -14.88 7.21
CA LEU A 105 6.94 -14.76 5.77
C LEU A 105 8.29 -14.09 5.46
N LEU A 106 8.65 -13.03 6.16
CA LEU A 106 9.93 -12.35 6.00
C LEU A 106 11.11 -13.27 6.39
N LEU A 107 10.97 -14.01 7.48
CA LEU A 107 12.00 -14.98 7.92
C LEU A 107 12.14 -16.17 6.95
N GLU A 108 11.09 -16.52 6.21
CA GLU A 108 11.10 -17.52 5.15
C GLU A 108 11.65 -17.00 3.80
N GLY A 109 12.11 -15.74 3.76
CA GLY A 109 12.66 -15.12 2.54
C GLY A 109 11.64 -14.52 1.58
N ASN A 110 10.37 -14.37 2.00
CA ASN A 110 9.37 -13.62 1.24
C ASN A 110 9.45 -12.13 1.55
N SER A 111 8.98 -11.31 0.62
CA SER A 111 8.74 -9.88 0.84
C SER A 111 7.25 -9.62 1.06
N VAL A 112 6.93 -8.55 1.76
CA VAL A 112 5.53 -8.21 2.08
C VAL A 112 5.20 -6.78 1.67
N ALA A 113 4.00 -6.57 1.15
CA ALA A 113 3.42 -5.25 0.91
C ALA A 113 2.33 -4.98 1.93
N VAL A 114 2.40 -3.83 2.61
CA VAL A 114 1.48 -3.46 3.69
C VAL A 114 0.90 -2.07 3.43
N PHE A 115 -0.42 -1.95 3.52
CA PHE A 115 -1.11 -0.66 3.46
C PHE A 115 -1.05 0.02 4.83
N VAL A 116 -0.09 0.93 5.00
CA VAL A 116 0.31 1.47 6.31
C VAL A 116 -0.82 2.24 7.01
N GLY A 117 -1.54 3.08 6.28
CA GLY A 117 -2.67 3.85 6.80
C GLY A 117 -3.88 2.99 7.18
N GLY A 118 -4.03 1.84 6.51
CA GLY A 118 -5.12 0.89 6.71
C GLY A 118 -6.50 1.52 6.46
N ALA A 119 -7.55 0.83 6.91
CA ALA A 119 -8.93 1.27 6.70
C ALA A 119 -9.25 2.65 7.31
N GLN A 120 -8.49 3.12 8.29
CA GLN A 120 -8.69 4.45 8.88
C GLN A 120 -8.34 5.57 7.89
N GLU A 121 -7.40 5.34 6.96
CA GLU A 121 -7.03 6.33 5.95
C GLU A 121 -8.14 6.56 4.91
N ALA A 122 -9.05 5.60 4.77
CA ALA A 122 -10.21 5.73 3.89
C ALA A 122 -11.08 6.96 4.18
N GLN A 123 -11.15 7.41 5.44
CA GLN A 123 -11.89 8.62 5.83
C GLN A 123 -11.33 9.91 5.20
N TYR A 124 -10.06 9.91 4.84
CA TYR A 124 -9.37 11.05 4.23
C TYR A 124 -9.22 10.89 2.72
N SER A 125 -9.70 9.77 2.15
CA SER A 125 -9.68 9.56 0.72
C SER A 125 -10.65 10.52 0.00
N GLY A 126 -10.30 10.91 -1.21
CA GLY A 126 -11.07 11.79 -2.06
C GLY A 126 -10.20 12.40 -3.13
N ILE A 127 -10.79 12.95 -4.17
CA ILE A 127 -10.07 13.47 -5.33
C ILE A 127 -8.95 14.43 -4.92
N GLY A 128 -7.72 14.06 -5.26
CA GLY A 128 -6.52 14.81 -4.96
C GLY A 128 -6.16 14.88 -3.47
N SER A 129 -6.70 14.03 -2.61
CA SER A 129 -6.27 13.95 -1.22
C SER A 129 -4.85 13.39 -1.14
N THR A 130 -4.00 14.05 -0.33
CA THR A 130 -2.62 13.64 -0.06
C THR A 130 -2.39 13.34 1.41
N LYS A 131 -3.48 13.15 2.16
CA LYS A 131 -3.43 12.85 3.60
C LYS A 131 -3.05 11.40 3.85
N LEU A 132 -2.00 11.18 4.63
CA LEU A 132 -1.49 9.86 4.98
C LEU A 132 -1.44 9.67 6.49
N ILE A 133 -2.02 8.57 6.98
CA ILE A 133 -1.90 8.18 8.39
C ILE A 133 -0.59 7.43 8.57
N LEU A 134 0.44 8.12 9.05
CA LEU A 134 1.76 7.52 9.26
C LEU A 134 2.38 7.88 10.61
N LYS A 135 2.07 9.04 11.20
CA LYS A 135 2.69 9.50 12.45
C LYS A 135 2.58 8.50 13.60
N ASN A 136 1.44 7.84 13.72
CA ASN A 136 1.16 6.87 14.78
C ASN A 136 1.18 5.41 14.29
N ARG A 137 1.94 5.14 13.22
CA ARG A 137 2.04 3.80 12.60
C ARG A 137 3.46 3.25 12.70
N ASP A 138 3.75 2.59 13.81
CA ASP A 138 5.10 2.03 14.07
C ASP A 138 5.23 0.56 13.65
N GLY A 139 4.12 -0.10 13.32
CA GLY A 139 4.09 -1.54 13.08
C GLY A 139 5.05 -2.03 12.00
N ILE A 140 5.15 -1.32 10.86
CA ILE A 140 6.04 -1.71 9.76
C ILE A 140 7.51 -1.49 10.12
N PHE A 141 7.83 -0.44 10.88
CA PHE A 141 9.19 -0.13 11.31
C PHE A 141 9.67 -1.16 12.34
N LYS A 142 8.80 -1.51 13.32
CA LYS A 142 9.06 -2.61 14.28
C LYS A 142 9.28 -3.94 13.57
N LEU A 143 8.47 -4.23 12.56
CA LEU A 143 8.59 -5.45 11.77
C LEU A 143 9.93 -5.50 11.03
N ALA A 144 10.30 -4.41 10.37
CA ALA A 144 11.57 -4.30 9.65
C ALA A 144 12.77 -4.47 10.59
N LEU A 145 12.79 -3.78 11.74
CA LEU A 145 13.84 -3.90 12.76
C LEU A 145 13.97 -5.32 13.32
N GLU A 146 12.84 -5.99 13.59
CA GLU A 146 12.86 -7.34 14.14
C GLU A 146 13.34 -8.42 13.16
N THR A 147 13.18 -8.16 11.85
CA THR A 147 13.54 -9.13 10.81
C THR A 147 14.83 -8.78 10.08
N GLY A 148 15.30 -7.52 10.16
CA GLY A 148 16.40 -7.01 9.34
C GLY A 148 15.99 -6.78 7.88
N SER A 149 14.68 -6.62 7.61
CA SER A 149 14.16 -6.42 6.27
C SER A 149 14.23 -4.95 5.88
N SER A 150 14.65 -4.64 4.65
CA SER A 150 14.68 -3.27 4.16
C SER A 150 13.27 -2.73 3.91
N LEU A 151 13.06 -1.42 4.19
CA LEU A 151 11.81 -0.73 3.95
C LEU A 151 11.81 -0.10 2.57
N ILE A 152 10.68 -0.18 1.86
CA ILE A 152 10.51 0.46 0.56
C ILE A 152 9.22 1.29 0.57
N PRO A 153 9.29 2.62 0.40
CA PRO A 153 8.10 3.44 0.21
C PRO A 153 7.52 3.23 -1.19
N VAL A 154 6.22 3.03 -1.26
CA VAL A 154 5.47 2.93 -2.53
C VAL A 154 4.34 3.94 -2.51
N TYR A 155 4.25 4.80 -3.53
CA TYR A 155 3.14 5.72 -3.69
C TYR A 155 2.35 5.41 -4.96
N THR A 156 1.02 5.32 -4.84
CA THR A 156 0.11 5.06 -5.97
C THR A 156 -0.72 6.30 -6.29
N PHE A 157 -0.36 6.98 -7.37
CA PHE A 157 -1.13 8.10 -7.89
C PHE A 157 -2.45 7.61 -8.51
N GLY A 158 -3.51 8.41 -8.37
CA GLY A 158 -4.85 8.07 -8.82
C GLY A 158 -5.68 7.25 -7.82
N ASN A 159 -5.06 6.60 -6.81
CA ASN A 159 -5.78 5.70 -5.91
C ASN A 159 -6.86 6.41 -5.06
N ASN A 160 -6.65 7.67 -4.69
CA ASN A 160 -7.64 8.49 -3.97
C ASN A 160 -8.73 9.08 -4.87
N ASN A 161 -8.57 9.03 -6.20
CA ASN A 161 -9.46 9.70 -7.14
C ASN A 161 -10.61 8.82 -7.64
N ILE A 162 -10.64 7.55 -7.25
CA ILE A 162 -11.60 6.55 -7.72
C ILE A 162 -13.02 6.87 -7.31
N TYR A 163 -13.18 7.50 -6.16
CA TYR A 163 -14.48 7.87 -5.61
C TYR A 163 -14.55 9.36 -5.36
N ASN A 164 -15.62 9.97 -5.87
CA ASN A 164 -15.97 11.33 -5.49
C ASN A 164 -16.64 11.27 -4.11
N SER A 165 -15.95 11.77 -3.07
CA SER A 165 -16.53 11.84 -1.73
C SER A 165 -17.60 12.90 -1.68
N LEU A 166 -18.83 12.53 -1.97
CA LEU A 166 -19.99 13.38 -1.66
C LEU A 166 -20.19 13.36 -0.13
N SER A 167 -20.23 14.54 0.45
CA SER A 167 -20.30 14.77 1.89
C SER A 167 -21.66 14.44 2.54
N CYS A 168 -22.56 13.76 1.85
CA CYS A 168 -23.91 13.47 2.35
C CYS A 168 -24.00 12.04 2.92
N ASP A 169 -23.92 11.93 4.23
CA ASP A 169 -24.45 10.77 4.94
C ASP A 169 -25.96 10.99 5.16
N LEU A 170 -26.75 10.60 4.17
CA LEU A 170 -28.21 10.59 4.30
C LEU A 170 -28.58 9.57 5.41
N PHE A 171 -28.95 10.10 6.58
CA PHE A 171 -29.44 9.36 7.75
C PHE A 171 -28.43 8.75 8.72
N GLY A 172 -27.14 9.04 8.67
CA GLY A 172 -26.15 8.48 9.63
C GLY A 172 -25.95 6.96 9.56
N ILE A 173 -26.50 6.31 8.53
CA ILE A 173 -26.44 4.84 8.35
C ILE A 173 -25.00 4.40 8.13
N LEU A 174 -24.23 5.16 7.37
CA LEU A 174 -22.85 4.85 7.06
C LEU A 174 -21.93 5.02 8.27
N ASP A 175 -22.21 6.02 9.12
CA ASP A 175 -21.46 6.22 10.36
C ASP A 175 -21.78 5.12 11.39
N ASN A 176 -23.02 4.63 11.44
CA ASN A 176 -23.38 3.49 12.27
C ASN A 176 -22.75 2.19 11.75
N PHE A 177 -22.76 1.97 10.43
CA PHE A 177 -22.07 0.83 9.83
C PHE A 177 -20.58 0.83 10.17
N LYS A 178 -19.91 2.00 10.04
CA LYS A 178 -18.52 2.18 10.44
C LYS A 178 -18.25 1.85 11.91
N LYS A 179 -19.12 2.32 12.81
CA LYS A 179 -18.99 2.03 14.26
C LYS A 179 -19.03 0.54 14.57
N ILE A 180 -19.86 -0.20 13.83
CA ILE A 180 -20.06 -1.64 14.05
C ILE A 180 -18.95 -2.47 13.37
N THR A 181 -18.56 -2.11 12.15
CA THR A 181 -17.68 -2.93 11.30
C THR A 181 -16.24 -2.42 11.21
N GLY A 182 -16.00 -1.17 11.60
CA GLY A 182 -14.71 -0.49 11.37
C GLY A 182 -14.45 -0.12 9.90
N LEU A 183 -15.37 -0.43 8.99
CA LEU A 183 -15.24 -0.19 7.56
C LEU A 183 -15.82 1.15 7.15
N TRP A 184 -15.11 1.83 6.26
CA TRP A 184 -15.63 2.99 5.56
C TRP A 184 -16.29 2.56 4.25
N LEU A 185 -17.54 3.00 4.04
CA LEU A 185 -18.23 2.86 2.76
C LEU A 185 -18.19 4.19 2.00
N PRO A 186 -18.20 4.15 0.66
CA PRO A 186 -18.25 5.37 -0.15
C PRO A 186 -19.55 6.13 0.12
N ARG A 187 -19.42 7.42 0.42
CA ARG A 187 -20.57 8.33 0.51
C ARG A 187 -20.90 8.81 -0.90
N GLY A 188 -22.00 8.36 -1.48
CA GLY A 188 -22.46 8.77 -2.78
C GLY A 188 -22.42 7.67 -3.86
N TYR A 189 -21.65 7.84 -4.92
CA TYR A 189 -21.60 6.85 -5.99
C TYR A 189 -20.83 5.59 -5.56
N PHE A 190 -21.51 4.44 -5.58
CA PHE A 190 -20.93 3.14 -5.27
C PHE A 190 -20.02 2.60 -6.40
N LEU A 191 -20.17 3.13 -7.61
CA LEU A 191 -19.37 2.69 -8.74
C LEU A 191 -18.06 3.48 -8.79
N PRO A 192 -16.92 2.77 -8.83
CA PRO A 192 -15.63 3.42 -8.97
C PRO A 192 -15.52 4.11 -10.33
N MET A 193 -14.96 5.31 -10.36
CA MET A 193 -14.66 6.02 -11.60
C MET A 193 -13.42 5.41 -12.25
N ARG A 194 -13.44 5.32 -13.57
CA ARG A 194 -12.26 4.87 -14.31
C ARG A 194 -11.11 5.87 -14.16
N HIS A 195 -9.95 5.37 -13.76
CA HIS A 195 -8.77 6.19 -13.51
C HIS A 195 -7.49 5.55 -14.04
N ASN A 196 -6.47 6.39 -14.24
CA ASN A 196 -5.11 5.90 -14.48
C ASN A 196 -4.41 5.79 -13.14
N PHE A 197 -3.90 4.59 -12.84
CA PHE A 197 -3.16 4.30 -11.63
C PHE A 197 -1.69 4.17 -11.97
N VAL A 198 -0.86 4.91 -11.24
CA VAL A 198 0.59 4.82 -11.38
C VAL A 198 1.19 4.57 -10.02
N SER A 199 1.68 3.35 -9.80
CA SER A 199 2.44 3.02 -8.59
C SER A 199 3.91 3.28 -8.84
N VAL A 200 4.52 4.02 -7.94
CA VAL A 200 5.97 4.33 -7.97
C VAL A 200 6.62 3.67 -6.77
N ILE A 201 7.62 2.83 -7.04
CA ILE A 201 8.43 2.14 -6.03
C ILE A 201 9.67 2.98 -5.77
N GLY A 202 9.85 3.40 -4.53
CA GLY A 202 11.00 4.20 -4.10
C GLY A 202 12.24 3.36 -3.80
N LYS A 203 13.29 4.03 -3.34
CA LYS A 203 14.55 3.41 -2.98
C LYS A 203 14.42 2.60 -1.68
N PRO A 204 15.08 1.43 -1.58
CA PRO A 204 15.15 0.68 -0.35
C PRO A 204 15.91 1.45 0.73
N ILE A 205 15.36 1.45 1.94
CA ILE A 205 16.00 1.91 3.16
C ILE A 205 16.53 0.67 3.87
N THR A 206 17.85 0.56 3.97
CA THR A 206 18.47 -0.57 4.65
C THR A 206 18.22 -0.50 6.15
N VAL A 207 17.71 -1.59 6.72
CA VAL A 207 17.40 -1.70 8.13
C VAL A 207 18.22 -2.82 8.74
N GLU A 208 19.11 -2.48 9.65
CA GLU A 208 19.83 -3.48 10.44
C GLU A 208 18.90 -4.09 11.50
N LYS A 209 19.01 -5.41 11.69
CA LYS A 209 18.22 -6.09 12.70
C LYS A 209 18.60 -5.57 14.09
N ILE A 210 17.56 -5.24 14.87
CA ILE A 210 17.75 -4.70 16.23
C ILE A 210 18.34 -5.75 17.17
N ASN A 211 19.28 -5.35 18.01
CA ASN A 211 19.84 -6.15 19.09
C ASN A 211 19.03 -5.90 20.39
N LYS A 212 19.25 -6.77 21.39
CA LYS A 212 18.52 -6.71 22.67
C LYS A 212 18.80 -5.44 23.48
N ASP A 213 19.98 -4.86 23.28
CA ASP A 213 20.46 -3.70 24.03
C ASP A 213 20.15 -2.36 23.34
N ASP A 214 19.59 -2.40 22.12
CA ASP A 214 19.27 -1.20 21.36
C ASP A 214 17.98 -0.55 21.88
N ASP A 215 17.93 0.79 21.86
CA ASP A 215 16.72 1.57 22.14
C ASP A 215 15.76 1.47 20.94
N LEU A 216 14.76 0.60 21.07
CA LEU A 216 13.78 0.32 20.02
C LEU A 216 13.02 1.57 19.58
N ASP A 217 12.61 2.42 20.53
CA ASP A 217 11.77 3.59 20.22
C ASP A 217 12.57 4.66 19.46
N ASN A 218 13.84 4.84 19.84
CA ASN A 218 14.76 5.72 19.12
C ASN A 218 15.03 5.22 17.70
N ARG A 219 15.31 3.93 17.53
CA ARG A 219 15.53 3.33 16.21
C ARG A 219 14.31 3.42 15.31
N ILE A 220 13.11 3.25 15.87
CA ILE A 220 11.86 3.44 15.12
C ILE A 220 11.73 4.90 14.66
N ALA A 221 12.01 5.87 15.54
CA ALA A 221 11.91 7.29 15.20
C ALA A 221 12.86 7.67 14.05
N GLU A 222 14.12 7.21 14.10
CA GLU A 222 15.13 7.44 13.07
C GLU A 222 14.67 6.90 11.70
N ILE A 223 14.34 5.62 11.63
CA ILE A 223 13.95 4.95 10.39
C ILE A 223 12.64 5.53 9.83
N LYS A 224 11.70 5.86 10.72
CA LYS A 224 10.44 6.49 10.34
C LYS A 224 10.65 7.88 9.73
N HIS A 225 11.55 8.66 10.30
CA HIS A 225 11.92 9.97 9.76
C HIS A 225 12.52 9.84 8.35
N GLU A 226 13.47 8.93 8.17
CA GLU A 226 14.08 8.65 6.87
C GLU A 226 13.03 8.15 5.85
N TYR A 227 12.13 7.26 6.30
CA TYR A 227 11.05 6.74 5.46
C TYR A 227 10.10 7.86 4.99
N MET A 228 9.68 8.74 5.90
CA MET A 228 8.81 9.87 5.58
C MET A 228 9.49 10.85 4.62
N PHE A 229 10.78 11.11 4.81
CA PHE A 229 11.57 11.93 3.91
C PHE A 229 11.61 11.33 2.50
N ASN A 230 11.99 10.06 2.36
CA ASN A 230 12.07 9.37 1.07
C ASN A 230 10.70 9.27 0.38
N LEU A 231 9.62 9.06 1.14
CA LEU A 231 8.25 9.04 0.60
C LEU A 231 7.83 10.43 0.08
N THR A 232 8.23 11.51 0.77
CA THR A 232 7.95 12.88 0.35
C THR A 232 8.72 13.22 -0.93
N GLU A 233 10.01 12.89 -1.01
CA GLU A 233 10.80 13.08 -2.23
C GLU A 233 10.23 12.31 -3.41
N LEU A 234 9.82 11.05 -3.18
CA LEU A 234 9.19 10.21 -4.19
C LEU A 234 7.90 10.87 -4.71
N PHE A 235 7.05 11.34 -3.81
CA PHE A 235 5.82 12.03 -4.17
C PHE A 235 6.13 13.30 -4.98
N ASP A 236 7.01 14.16 -4.49
CA ASP A 236 7.31 15.45 -5.14
C ASP A 236 7.92 15.26 -6.54
N LYS A 237 8.73 14.23 -6.71
CA LYS A 237 9.33 13.88 -8.01
C LYS A 237 8.31 13.45 -9.05
N TYR A 238 7.25 12.72 -8.62
CA TYR A 238 6.31 12.07 -9.53
C TYR A 238 4.88 12.62 -9.48
N LYS A 239 4.56 13.63 -8.65
CA LYS A 239 3.21 14.20 -8.50
C LYS A 239 2.61 14.76 -9.78
N TYR A 240 3.41 15.03 -10.81
CA TYR A 240 2.94 15.44 -12.14
C TYR A 240 2.14 14.34 -12.87
N LEU A 241 2.26 13.08 -12.43
CA LEU A 241 1.52 11.94 -12.98
C LEU A 241 0.03 11.97 -12.60
N ASP A 242 -0.34 12.73 -11.58
CA ASP A 242 -1.73 12.95 -11.17
C ASP A 242 -2.05 14.44 -11.18
N PRO A 243 -2.89 14.91 -12.13
CA PRO A 243 -3.22 16.34 -12.26
C PRO A 243 -3.76 16.97 -10.96
N TYR A 244 -4.39 16.17 -10.11
CA TYR A 244 -4.94 16.63 -8.83
C TYR A 244 -3.88 16.79 -7.73
N CYS A 245 -2.66 16.31 -7.96
CA CYS A 245 -1.54 16.33 -7.01
C CYS A 245 -0.45 17.37 -7.33
N ILE A 246 -0.43 17.95 -8.53
CA ILE A 246 0.68 18.79 -9.05
C ILE A 246 1.09 19.89 -8.06
N ASN A 247 0.12 20.61 -7.48
CA ASN A 247 0.37 21.74 -6.57
C ASN A 247 0.22 21.35 -5.09
N LYS A 248 0.37 20.07 -4.76
CA LYS A 248 0.19 19.56 -3.41
C LYS A 248 1.48 18.99 -2.83
N SER A 249 1.49 18.83 -1.53
CA SER A 249 2.48 18.08 -0.76
C SER A 249 1.77 17.03 0.10
N ILE A 250 2.51 16.03 0.58
CA ILE A 250 1.96 15.05 1.51
C ILE A 250 1.64 15.72 2.84
N GLU A 251 0.46 15.43 3.37
CA GLU A 251 0.04 15.80 4.72
C GLU A 251 0.05 14.55 5.60
N TYR A 252 1.03 14.45 6.48
CA TYR A 252 1.11 13.34 7.45
C TYR A 252 0.21 13.60 8.65
N ILE A 253 -0.59 12.59 9.06
CA ILE A 253 -1.53 12.63 10.18
C ILE A 253 -1.11 11.61 11.24
#